data_8da2ebab7d1fb4d9f15b226519f0b611
#
_entry.id   8da2ebab7d1fb4d9f15b226519f0b611
#
_cell.length_a   1.000
_cell.length_b   1.000
_cell.length_c   1.000
_cell.angle_alpha   90.00
_cell.angle_beta   90.00
_cell.angle_gamma   90.00
#
_symmetry.space_group_name_H-M   'P 1'
#
loop_
_entity.id
_entity.type
_entity.pdbx_description
1 polymer ?
#
loop_
_entity_poly.entity_id
_entity_poly.type
_entity_poly.pdbx_seq_one_letter_code
_entity_poly.pdbx_strand_id
1 'polypeptide(L)'
;MAPFIRLNALTKKFGDVLAVDNLSLDIEKGELFCLLGASGCGKSTLLRMLAGFELPSAGQIEIDGQDMAGVAPADRPVNIMFQNYALFPHMSVAGNIGYGLRRAGMRGQSLHDRIEALLKLVRLQGYGDRKPNQLSGGQRQRVALARALARQPKLLLLDEPLAALDKKLREDTQFELVDIQETVGTTFMVVTH
;
A
#
# COMPACT_ATOMS: atom_id res chain seq x y z
N MET A 1 -12.83 14.22 -16.50
CA MET A 1 -13.40 13.58 -15.27
C MET A 1 -12.71 14.21 -14.07
N ALA A 2 -13.31 14.17 -12.87
CA ALA A 2 -12.57 14.60 -11.68
C ALA A 2 -11.50 13.55 -11.35
N PRO A 3 -10.28 13.94 -10.95
CA PRO A 3 -9.23 13.01 -10.60
C PRO A 3 -9.65 12.19 -9.36
N PHE A 4 -9.10 10.98 -9.25
CA PHE A 4 -9.37 10.10 -8.11
C PHE A 4 -8.63 10.54 -6.84
N ILE A 5 -7.39 11.01 -7.00
CA ILE A 5 -6.62 11.66 -5.94
C ILE A 5 -6.32 13.07 -6.40
N ARG A 6 -6.59 14.05 -5.54
CA ARG A 6 -6.18 15.44 -5.74
C ARG A 6 -5.40 15.92 -4.54
N LEU A 7 -4.19 16.37 -4.79
CA LEU A 7 -3.36 17.11 -3.84
C LEU A 7 -3.37 18.58 -4.27
N ASN A 8 -3.69 19.48 -3.35
CA ASN A 8 -3.75 20.90 -3.65
C ASN A 8 -2.84 21.67 -2.70
N ALA A 9 -1.76 22.24 -3.24
CA ALA A 9 -0.77 23.04 -2.52
C ALA A 9 -0.29 22.38 -1.21
N LEU A 10 -0.11 21.04 -1.24
CA LEU A 10 0.19 20.23 -0.06
C LEU A 10 1.59 20.57 0.48
N THR A 11 1.65 20.93 1.76
CA THR A 11 2.90 21.31 2.43
C THR A 11 3.03 20.58 3.76
N LYS A 12 4.23 20.08 4.06
CA LYS A 12 4.56 19.48 5.35
C LYS A 12 5.89 20.02 5.88
N LYS A 13 5.84 20.55 7.09
CA LYS A 13 7.00 20.99 7.86
C LYS A 13 7.15 20.16 9.14
N PHE A 14 8.39 19.85 9.51
CA PHE A 14 8.77 19.28 10.79
C PHE A 14 9.76 20.26 11.46
N GLY A 15 9.28 21.08 12.40
CA GLY A 15 10.06 22.23 12.88
C GLY A 15 10.46 23.13 11.70
N ASP A 16 11.77 23.33 11.53
CA ASP A 16 12.33 24.16 10.45
C ASP A 16 12.56 23.38 9.14
N VAL A 17 12.36 22.07 9.14
CA VAL A 17 12.58 21.22 7.95
C VAL A 17 11.32 21.18 7.09
N LEU A 18 11.42 21.67 5.86
CA LEU A 18 10.37 21.57 4.84
C LEU A 18 10.50 20.22 4.11
N ALA A 19 9.63 19.27 4.45
CA ALA A 19 9.67 17.93 3.91
C ALA A 19 8.87 17.77 2.60
N VAL A 20 7.76 18.50 2.46
CA VAL A 20 6.96 18.60 1.24
C VAL A 20 6.60 20.07 1.05
N ASP A 21 6.84 20.62 -0.14
CA ASP A 21 6.67 22.03 -0.44
C ASP A 21 5.66 22.25 -1.57
N ASN A 22 4.52 22.81 -1.23
CA ASN A 22 3.49 23.30 -2.17
C ASN A 22 3.19 22.32 -3.33
N LEU A 23 3.09 21.02 -3.01
CA LEU A 23 2.86 19.96 -4.01
C LEU A 23 1.40 19.96 -4.46
N SER A 24 1.18 20.10 -5.76
CA SER A 24 -0.11 19.88 -6.40
C SER A 24 0.01 18.74 -7.41
N LEU A 25 -0.91 17.76 -7.35
CA LEU A 25 -0.87 16.55 -8.15
C LEU A 25 -2.27 15.94 -8.28
N ASP A 26 -2.63 15.57 -9.48
CA ASP A 26 -3.85 14.80 -9.78
C ASP A 26 -3.48 13.40 -10.27
N ILE A 27 -4.19 12.36 -9.78
CA ILE A 27 -3.99 10.96 -10.18
C ILE A 27 -5.36 10.37 -10.53
N GLU A 28 -5.43 9.66 -11.66
CA GLU A 28 -6.65 9.06 -12.14
C GLU A 28 -6.96 7.72 -11.43
N LYS A 29 -8.23 7.32 -11.48
CA LYS A 29 -8.66 6.05 -10.91
C LYS A 29 -8.10 4.87 -11.70
N GLY A 30 -7.57 3.87 -10.98
CA GLY A 30 -6.97 2.68 -11.59
C GLY A 30 -5.59 2.92 -12.18
N GLU A 31 -4.97 4.07 -11.92
CA GLU A 31 -3.62 4.38 -12.38
C GLU A 31 -2.57 3.69 -11.49
N LEU A 32 -1.47 3.26 -12.09
CA LEU A 32 -0.24 2.91 -11.39
C LEU A 32 0.71 4.11 -11.48
N PHE A 33 0.74 4.91 -10.42
CA PHE A 33 1.54 6.12 -10.32
C PHE A 33 2.87 5.85 -9.61
N CYS A 34 3.99 6.16 -10.24
CA CYS A 34 5.33 6.00 -9.67
C CYS A 34 5.94 7.33 -9.28
N LEU A 35 6.27 7.50 -8.01
CA LEU A 35 6.99 8.64 -7.48
C LEU A 35 8.48 8.32 -7.35
N LEU A 36 9.28 8.91 -8.21
CA LEU A 36 10.73 8.76 -8.25
C LEU A 36 11.43 9.93 -7.58
N GLY A 37 12.55 9.69 -6.91
CA GLY A 37 13.35 10.77 -6.34
C GLY A 37 14.40 10.29 -5.34
N ALA A 38 15.37 11.14 -5.04
CA ALA A 38 16.45 10.84 -4.10
C ALA A 38 15.94 10.53 -2.68
N SER A 39 16.77 9.85 -1.88
CA SER A 39 16.45 9.63 -0.47
C SER A 39 16.29 10.97 0.27
N GLY A 40 15.30 11.05 1.16
CA GLY A 40 15.04 12.27 1.95
C GLY A 40 14.23 13.35 1.25
N CYS A 41 13.82 13.20 -0.02
CA CYS A 41 13.03 14.23 -0.72
C CYS A 41 11.53 14.26 -0.38
N GLY A 42 11.10 13.64 0.72
CA GLY A 42 9.71 13.75 1.21
C GLY A 42 8.74 12.65 0.73
N LYS A 43 9.15 11.67 -0.08
CA LYS A 43 8.27 10.63 -0.63
C LYS A 43 7.49 9.84 0.43
N SER A 44 8.19 9.27 1.41
CA SER A 44 7.55 8.53 2.51
C SER A 44 6.67 9.44 3.40
N THR A 45 7.02 10.72 3.50
CA THR A 45 6.19 11.73 4.18
C THR A 45 4.86 11.91 3.44
N LEU A 46 4.90 12.02 2.10
CA LEU A 46 3.72 12.10 1.26
C LEU A 46 2.83 10.85 1.43
N LEU A 47 3.42 9.65 1.38
CA LEU A 47 2.66 8.42 1.61
C LEU A 47 1.99 8.40 2.99
N ARG A 48 2.70 8.85 4.03
CA ARG A 48 2.14 8.92 5.40
C ARG A 48 1.00 9.93 5.50
N MET A 49 1.08 11.08 4.79
CA MET A 49 -0.01 12.04 4.74
C MET A 49 -1.23 11.47 4.02
N LEU A 50 -1.06 10.78 2.90
CA LEU A 50 -2.15 10.09 2.20
C LEU A 50 -2.81 9.00 3.07
N ALA A 51 -2.00 8.22 3.77
CA ALA A 51 -2.48 7.20 4.70
C ALA A 51 -3.08 7.76 6.00
N GLY A 52 -2.91 9.05 6.30
CA GLY A 52 -3.42 9.71 7.50
C GLY A 52 -2.56 9.56 8.75
N PHE A 53 -1.34 9.01 8.62
CA PHE A 53 -0.40 8.91 9.75
C PHE A 53 0.33 10.24 10.04
N GLU A 54 0.33 11.15 9.06
CA GLU A 54 0.83 12.50 9.19
C GLU A 54 -0.23 13.48 8.71
N LEU A 55 -0.36 14.62 9.40
CA LEU A 55 -1.23 15.70 8.95
C LEU A 55 -0.42 16.69 8.13
N PRO A 56 -0.95 17.22 7.03
CA PRO A 56 -0.32 18.31 6.30
C PRO A 56 -0.25 19.55 7.18
N SER A 57 0.79 20.38 6.97
CA SER A 57 0.90 21.68 7.59
C SER A 57 0.04 22.74 6.88
N ALA A 58 -0.16 22.55 5.55
CA ALA A 58 -1.05 23.34 4.71
C ALA A 58 -1.47 22.54 3.47
N GLY A 59 -2.49 23.01 2.77
CA GLY A 59 -3.03 22.36 1.59
C GLY A 59 -4.06 21.29 1.91
N GLN A 60 -4.53 20.57 0.88
CA GLN A 60 -5.63 19.60 0.99
C GLN A 60 -5.31 18.29 0.29
N ILE A 61 -5.92 17.21 0.78
CA ILE A 61 -5.90 15.85 0.19
C ILE A 61 -7.34 15.45 -0.05
N GLU A 62 -7.69 15.20 -1.31
CA GLU A 62 -8.97 14.59 -1.67
C GLU A 62 -8.73 13.20 -2.25
N ILE A 63 -9.53 12.21 -1.86
CA ILE A 63 -9.53 10.85 -2.41
C ILE A 63 -10.96 10.47 -2.75
N ASP A 64 -11.21 10.10 -4.00
CA ASP A 64 -12.53 9.74 -4.52
C ASP A 64 -13.58 10.83 -4.26
N GLY A 65 -13.20 12.11 -4.41
CA GLY A 65 -14.03 13.29 -4.19
C GLY A 65 -14.30 13.64 -2.72
N GLN A 66 -13.69 12.93 -1.78
CA GLN A 66 -13.82 13.19 -0.34
C GLN A 66 -12.56 13.86 0.21
N ASP A 67 -12.73 14.98 0.93
CA ASP A 67 -11.65 15.61 1.69
C ASP A 67 -11.21 14.67 2.84
N MET A 68 -9.90 14.44 2.95
CA MET A 68 -9.30 13.59 3.98
C MET A 68 -8.96 14.35 5.27
N ALA A 69 -9.29 15.64 5.38
CA ALA A 69 -9.11 16.40 6.60
C ALA A 69 -9.92 15.77 7.75
N GLY A 70 -9.26 15.49 8.87
CA GLY A 70 -9.91 14.88 10.04
C GLY A 70 -10.32 13.40 9.89
N VAL A 71 -10.13 12.77 8.72
CA VAL A 71 -10.42 11.35 8.53
C VAL A 71 -9.27 10.52 9.11
N ALA A 72 -9.61 9.66 10.09
CA ALA A 72 -8.63 8.79 10.75
C ALA A 72 -8.02 7.76 9.77
N PRO A 73 -6.78 7.30 9.96
CA PRO A 73 -6.12 6.34 9.06
C PRO A 73 -6.93 5.06 8.82
N ALA A 74 -7.62 4.56 9.84
CA ALA A 74 -8.42 3.34 9.74
C ALA A 74 -9.69 3.48 8.87
N ASP A 75 -10.17 4.72 8.70
CA ASP A 75 -11.41 5.04 7.99
C ASP A 75 -11.15 5.53 6.55
N ARG A 76 -9.89 5.76 6.19
CA ARG A 76 -9.51 6.12 4.83
C ARG A 76 -9.62 4.91 3.90
N PRO A 77 -10.03 5.10 2.63
CA PRO A 77 -10.10 4.03 1.63
C PRO A 77 -8.70 3.64 1.11
N VAL A 78 -7.70 3.68 1.98
CA VAL A 78 -6.28 3.56 1.68
C VAL A 78 -5.66 2.45 2.51
N ASN A 79 -4.78 1.66 1.90
CA ASN A 79 -3.86 0.80 2.63
C ASN A 79 -2.41 1.13 2.25
N ILE A 80 -1.49 0.84 3.17
CA ILE A 80 -0.06 1.05 2.96
C ILE A 80 0.70 -0.25 3.19
N MET A 81 1.66 -0.53 2.31
CA MET A 81 2.69 -1.54 2.47
C MET A 81 4.01 -0.84 2.75
N PHE A 82 4.55 -1.05 3.94
CA PHE A 82 5.82 -0.46 4.37
C PHE A 82 7.02 -1.21 3.79
N GLN A 83 8.15 -0.55 3.69
CA GLN A 83 9.43 -1.07 3.18
C GLN A 83 9.88 -2.38 3.87
N ASN A 84 9.65 -2.52 5.18
CA ASN A 84 9.99 -3.71 5.95
C ASN A 84 8.89 -4.79 5.97
N TYR A 85 7.86 -4.63 5.11
CA TYR A 85 6.68 -5.50 4.99
C TYR A 85 5.80 -5.60 6.24
N ALA A 86 6.32 -5.29 7.43
CA ALA A 86 5.63 -5.29 8.73
C ALA A 86 4.72 -6.52 8.97
N LEU A 87 5.16 -7.72 8.55
CA LEU A 87 4.42 -8.96 8.79
C LEU A 87 4.44 -9.30 10.28
N PHE A 88 3.32 -9.85 10.77
CA PHE A 88 3.23 -10.35 12.14
C PHE A 88 4.00 -11.68 12.25
N PRO A 89 5.15 -11.73 12.95
CA PRO A 89 6.04 -12.90 12.92
C PRO A 89 5.45 -14.13 13.63
N HIS A 90 4.53 -13.92 14.56
CA HIS A 90 3.85 -14.96 15.34
C HIS A 90 2.64 -15.56 14.58
N MET A 91 2.18 -14.93 13.51
CA MET A 91 1.04 -15.39 12.71
C MET A 91 1.53 -16.16 11.48
N SER A 92 0.71 -17.10 11.00
CA SER A 92 0.90 -17.73 9.70
C SER A 92 0.63 -16.76 8.55
N VAL A 93 0.93 -17.16 7.32
CA VAL A 93 0.61 -16.39 6.10
C VAL A 93 -0.89 -16.11 6.02
N ALA A 94 -1.73 -17.14 6.15
CA ALA A 94 -3.19 -16.98 6.19
C ALA A 94 -3.64 -16.10 7.36
N GLY A 95 -2.95 -16.19 8.51
CA GLY A 95 -3.15 -15.33 9.66
C GLY A 95 -2.90 -13.87 9.36
N ASN A 96 -1.78 -13.55 8.71
CA ASN A 96 -1.40 -12.21 8.28
C ASN A 96 -2.42 -11.62 7.29
N ILE A 97 -2.73 -12.35 6.21
CA ILE A 97 -3.69 -11.91 5.17
C ILE A 97 -5.07 -11.70 5.78
N GLY A 98 -5.55 -12.65 6.58
CA GLY A 98 -6.88 -12.62 7.18
C GLY A 98 -7.04 -11.66 8.37
N TYR A 99 -5.97 -11.05 8.87
CA TYR A 99 -6.03 -10.19 10.06
C TYR A 99 -7.03 -9.04 9.90
N GLY A 100 -6.87 -8.24 8.84
CA GLY A 100 -7.75 -7.11 8.55
C GLY A 100 -9.19 -7.53 8.24
N LEU A 101 -9.36 -8.67 7.56
CA LEU A 101 -10.67 -9.23 7.26
C LEU A 101 -11.44 -9.65 8.53
N ARG A 102 -10.74 -10.32 9.46
CA ARG A 102 -11.32 -10.68 10.77
C ARG A 102 -11.71 -9.46 11.59
N ARG A 103 -10.90 -8.40 11.56
CA ARG A 103 -11.21 -7.12 12.23
C ARG A 103 -12.43 -6.45 11.60
N ALA A 104 -12.63 -6.59 10.29
CA ALA A 104 -13.82 -6.12 9.56
C ALA A 104 -15.06 -7.04 9.74
N GLY A 105 -14.98 -8.07 10.59
CA GLY A 105 -16.12 -8.94 10.90
C GLY A 105 -16.25 -10.18 10.00
N MET A 106 -15.40 -10.37 8.99
CA MET A 106 -15.46 -11.55 8.12
C MET A 106 -15.09 -12.84 8.87
N ARG A 107 -15.86 -13.92 8.68
CA ARG A 107 -15.71 -15.20 9.40
C ARG A 107 -16.03 -16.39 8.48
N GLY A 108 -15.74 -17.59 8.96
CA GLY A 108 -16.14 -18.86 8.33
C GLY A 108 -15.63 -19.01 6.90
N GLN A 109 -16.45 -19.59 6.04
CA GLN A 109 -16.07 -19.95 4.67
C GLN A 109 -15.68 -18.72 3.83
N SER A 110 -16.39 -17.61 3.96
CA SER A 110 -16.10 -16.38 3.21
C SER A 110 -14.69 -15.82 3.51
N LEU A 111 -14.25 -15.93 4.77
CA LEU A 111 -12.88 -15.55 5.14
C LEU A 111 -11.84 -16.49 4.51
N HIS A 112 -12.12 -17.80 4.53
CA HIS A 112 -11.24 -18.80 3.93
C HIS A 112 -11.13 -18.57 2.42
N ASP A 113 -12.23 -18.46 1.72
CA ASP A 113 -12.27 -18.26 0.26
C ASP A 113 -11.54 -16.98 -0.15
N ARG A 114 -11.70 -15.90 0.63
CA ARG A 114 -11.01 -14.64 0.37
C ARG A 114 -9.51 -14.77 0.55
N ILE A 115 -9.04 -15.48 1.58
CA ILE A 115 -7.62 -15.74 1.81
C ILE A 115 -7.05 -16.59 0.67
N GLU A 116 -7.71 -17.66 0.25
CA GLU A 116 -7.27 -18.52 -0.85
C GLU A 116 -7.21 -17.78 -2.19
N ALA A 117 -8.20 -16.92 -2.46
CA ALA A 117 -8.20 -16.06 -3.65
C ALA A 117 -6.99 -15.11 -3.64
N LEU A 118 -6.64 -14.53 -2.49
CA LEU A 118 -5.47 -13.66 -2.36
C LEU A 118 -4.15 -14.43 -2.47
N LEU A 119 -4.06 -15.63 -1.89
CA LEU A 119 -2.90 -16.51 -2.06
C LEU A 119 -2.69 -16.88 -3.53
N LYS A 120 -3.78 -17.16 -4.25
CA LYS A 120 -3.74 -17.41 -5.70
C LYS A 120 -3.27 -16.18 -6.47
N LEU A 121 -3.79 -15.00 -6.16
CA LEU A 121 -3.43 -13.73 -6.79
C LEU A 121 -1.92 -13.45 -6.72
N VAL A 122 -1.31 -13.72 -5.55
CA VAL A 122 0.13 -13.50 -5.33
C VAL A 122 0.99 -14.74 -5.56
N ARG A 123 0.45 -15.80 -6.19
CA ARG A 123 1.16 -17.06 -6.53
C ARG A 123 1.80 -17.75 -5.32
N LEU A 124 1.07 -17.80 -4.19
CA LEU A 124 1.49 -18.45 -2.93
C LEU A 124 0.48 -19.52 -2.46
N GLN A 125 -0.18 -20.21 -3.39
CA GLN A 125 -1.07 -21.33 -3.04
C GLN A 125 -0.31 -22.37 -2.21
N GLY A 126 -0.94 -22.93 -1.17
CA GLY A 126 -0.34 -23.92 -0.27
C GLY A 126 0.64 -23.35 0.77
N TYR A 127 0.85 -22.03 0.83
CA TYR A 127 1.72 -21.39 1.81
C TYR A 127 0.98 -20.88 3.04
N GLY A 128 -0.33 -21.08 3.13
CA GLY A 128 -1.19 -20.50 4.17
C GLY A 128 -0.73 -20.75 5.60
N ASP A 129 -0.21 -21.93 5.89
CA ASP A 129 0.20 -22.34 7.25
C ASP A 129 1.63 -21.95 7.61
N ARG A 130 2.44 -21.53 6.63
CA ARG A 130 3.82 -21.12 6.89
C ARG A 130 3.87 -19.81 7.69
N LYS A 131 4.95 -19.65 8.46
CA LYS A 131 5.27 -18.40 9.17
C LYS A 131 6.22 -17.53 8.35
N PRO A 132 6.28 -16.21 8.59
CA PRO A 132 7.16 -15.29 7.85
C PRO A 132 8.65 -15.68 7.84
N ASN A 133 9.16 -16.31 8.91
CA ASN A 133 10.55 -16.79 8.98
C ASN A 133 10.84 -18.00 8.07
N GLN A 134 9.83 -18.66 7.53
CA GLN A 134 9.95 -19.79 6.60
C GLN A 134 9.84 -19.34 5.13
N LEU A 135 9.83 -18.02 4.87
CA LEU A 135 9.62 -17.43 3.55
C LEU A 135 10.88 -16.70 3.07
N SER A 136 11.11 -16.72 1.75
CA SER A 136 12.09 -15.84 1.13
C SER A 136 11.67 -14.36 1.21
N GLY A 137 12.59 -13.43 0.92
CA GLY A 137 12.29 -11.99 0.86
C GLY A 137 11.12 -11.67 -0.07
N GLY A 138 11.16 -12.17 -1.31
CA GLY A 138 10.07 -11.98 -2.28
C GLY A 138 8.75 -12.61 -1.85
N GLN A 139 8.78 -13.79 -1.20
CA GLN A 139 7.58 -14.40 -0.66
C GLN A 139 6.96 -13.56 0.49
N ARG A 140 7.79 -13.01 1.39
CA ARG A 140 7.31 -12.07 2.43
C ARG A 140 6.66 -10.83 1.82
N GLN A 141 7.26 -10.28 0.77
CA GLN A 141 6.70 -9.15 0.03
C GLN A 141 5.31 -9.47 -0.54
N ARG A 142 5.15 -10.61 -1.22
CA ARG A 142 3.87 -11.05 -1.78
C ARG A 142 2.81 -11.25 -0.70
N VAL A 143 3.17 -11.80 0.48
CA VAL A 143 2.25 -11.89 1.62
C VAL A 143 1.82 -10.50 2.12
N ALA A 144 2.75 -9.54 2.20
CA ALA A 144 2.44 -8.17 2.59
C ALA A 144 1.51 -7.49 1.59
N LEU A 145 1.73 -7.69 0.29
CA LEU A 145 0.87 -7.20 -0.77
C LEU A 145 -0.54 -7.80 -0.69
N ALA A 146 -0.66 -9.13 -0.54
CA ALA A 146 -1.94 -9.81 -0.36
C ALA A 146 -2.70 -9.28 0.88
N ARG A 147 -1.99 -9.07 2.01
CA ARG A 147 -2.57 -8.48 3.22
C ARG A 147 -3.06 -7.05 2.97
N ALA A 148 -2.29 -6.24 2.25
CA ALA A 148 -2.67 -4.86 1.94
C ALA A 148 -3.89 -4.79 1.01
N LEU A 149 -4.05 -5.75 0.09
CA LEU A 149 -5.19 -5.87 -0.82
C LEU A 149 -6.41 -6.55 -0.18
N ALA A 150 -6.27 -7.17 1.00
CA ALA A 150 -7.33 -8.01 1.58
C ALA A 150 -8.66 -7.28 1.75
N ARG A 151 -8.64 -6.04 2.26
CA ARG A 151 -9.82 -5.20 2.48
C ARG A 151 -10.31 -4.45 1.23
N GLN A 152 -9.74 -4.72 0.05
CA GLN A 152 -10.09 -4.06 -1.21
C GLN A 152 -10.00 -2.52 -1.11
N PRO A 153 -8.83 -1.97 -0.77
CA PRO A 153 -8.67 -0.52 -0.70
C PRO A 153 -8.89 0.10 -2.09
N LYS A 154 -9.34 1.35 -2.12
CA LYS A 154 -9.42 2.11 -3.38
C LYS A 154 -8.04 2.62 -3.81
N LEU A 155 -7.16 2.85 -2.84
CA LEU A 155 -5.76 3.28 -3.04
C LEU A 155 -4.82 2.37 -2.26
N LEU A 156 -3.80 1.84 -2.95
CA LEU A 156 -2.70 1.11 -2.33
C LEU A 156 -1.39 1.91 -2.44
N LEU A 157 -0.81 2.21 -1.30
CA LEU A 157 0.47 2.90 -1.17
C LEU A 157 1.58 1.87 -0.93
N LEU A 158 2.65 1.93 -1.74
CA LEU A 158 3.79 1.03 -1.68
C LEU A 158 5.06 1.84 -1.42
N ASP A 159 5.62 1.71 -0.22
CA ASP A 159 6.84 2.42 0.19
C ASP A 159 8.05 1.52 -0.08
N GLU A 160 8.80 1.82 -1.14
CA GLU A 160 9.99 1.08 -1.60
C GLU A 160 9.78 -0.44 -1.67
N PRO A 161 8.73 -0.91 -2.35
CA PRO A 161 8.35 -2.32 -2.29
C PRO A 161 9.43 -3.27 -2.79
N LEU A 162 10.37 -2.79 -3.62
CA LEU A 162 11.38 -3.60 -4.30
C LEU A 162 12.80 -3.40 -3.75
N ALA A 163 12.99 -2.58 -2.71
CA ALA A 163 14.31 -2.20 -2.22
C ALA A 163 15.13 -3.38 -1.67
N ALA A 164 14.47 -4.39 -1.10
CA ALA A 164 15.12 -5.55 -0.48
C ALA A 164 15.43 -6.69 -1.47
N LEU A 165 15.18 -6.51 -2.78
CA LEU A 165 15.33 -7.54 -3.80
C LEU A 165 16.62 -7.32 -4.63
N ASP A 166 17.23 -8.42 -5.07
CA ASP A 166 18.29 -8.39 -6.08
C ASP A 166 17.74 -7.90 -7.44
N LYS A 167 18.62 -7.52 -8.36
CA LYS A 167 18.25 -6.88 -9.63
C LYS A 167 17.27 -7.74 -10.46
N LYS A 168 17.54 -9.03 -10.61
CA LYS A 168 16.70 -9.93 -11.43
C LYS A 168 15.32 -10.11 -10.81
N LEU A 169 15.27 -10.38 -9.51
CA LEU A 169 14.01 -10.55 -8.78
C LEU A 169 13.20 -9.24 -8.74
N ARG A 170 13.88 -8.10 -8.77
CA ARG A 170 13.22 -6.78 -8.84
C ARG A 170 12.49 -6.59 -10.17
N GLU A 171 13.13 -6.90 -11.30
CA GLU A 171 12.52 -6.82 -12.64
C GLU A 171 11.29 -7.74 -12.73
N ASP A 172 11.42 -9.01 -12.34
CA ASP A 172 10.31 -9.97 -12.34
C ASP A 172 9.14 -9.49 -11.46
N THR A 173 9.44 -8.92 -10.29
CA THR A 173 8.42 -8.43 -9.35
C THR A 173 7.73 -7.14 -9.82
N GLN A 174 8.41 -6.29 -10.60
CA GLN A 174 7.78 -5.11 -11.21
C GLN A 174 6.65 -5.52 -12.15
N PHE A 175 6.88 -6.47 -13.05
CA PHE A 175 5.84 -6.99 -13.93
C PHE A 175 4.68 -7.62 -13.15
N GLU A 176 4.99 -8.39 -12.09
CA GLU A 176 3.94 -8.97 -11.24
C GLU A 176 3.09 -7.90 -10.54
N LEU A 177 3.68 -6.77 -10.12
CA LEU A 177 2.91 -5.67 -9.51
C LEU A 177 1.96 -5.02 -10.52
N VAL A 178 2.38 -4.86 -11.78
CA VAL A 178 1.52 -4.35 -12.86
C VAL A 178 0.37 -5.33 -13.12
N ASP A 179 0.67 -6.63 -13.31
CA ASP A 179 -0.34 -7.68 -13.53
C ASP A 179 -1.39 -7.71 -12.40
N ILE A 180 -0.92 -7.60 -11.14
CA ILE A 180 -1.81 -7.58 -9.98
C ILE A 180 -2.66 -6.31 -9.97
N GLN A 181 -2.07 -5.15 -10.25
CA GLN A 181 -2.78 -3.88 -10.29
C GLN A 181 -3.88 -3.88 -11.35
N GLU A 182 -3.59 -4.35 -12.57
CA GLU A 182 -4.56 -4.51 -13.66
C GLU A 182 -5.69 -5.49 -13.26
N THR A 183 -5.33 -6.62 -12.62
CA THR A 183 -6.30 -7.63 -12.20
C THR A 183 -7.28 -7.11 -11.14
N VAL A 184 -6.78 -6.31 -10.17
CA VAL A 184 -7.60 -5.82 -9.06
C VAL A 184 -8.27 -4.48 -9.36
N GLY A 185 -7.80 -3.72 -10.35
CA GLY A 185 -8.32 -2.40 -10.73
C GLY A 185 -8.17 -1.32 -9.65
N THR A 186 -7.32 -1.54 -8.65
CA THR A 186 -7.05 -0.59 -7.57
C THR A 186 -6.03 0.45 -8.05
N THR A 187 -6.16 1.71 -7.64
CA THR A 187 -5.13 2.73 -7.87
C THR A 187 -3.90 2.42 -7.01
N PHE A 188 -2.72 2.38 -7.61
CA PHE A 188 -1.46 2.16 -6.91
C PHE A 188 -0.60 3.42 -6.94
N MET A 189 -0.01 3.77 -5.80
CA MET A 189 1.08 4.75 -5.73
C MET A 189 2.32 4.05 -5.20
N VAL A 190 3.37 4.00 -6.02
CA VAL A 190 4.64 3.35 -5.72
C VAL A 190 5.71 4.41 -5.50
N VAL A 191 6.40 4.36 -4.38
CA VAL A 191 7.60 5.16 -4.11
C VAL A 191 8.81 4.28 -4.34
N THR A 192 9.76 4.78 -5.12
CA THR A 192 11.01 4.06 -5.41
C THR A 192 12.16 5.03 -5.67
N HIS A 193 13.38 4.51 -5.73
CA HIS A 193 14.63 5.21 -6.05
C HIS A 193 15.09 4.92 -7.47
#